data_a32bc219bdefb5ba3e4fe648dc12223a
#
_entry.id   a32bc219bdefb5ba3e4fe648dc12223a
#
_cell.length_a   1.000
_cell.length_b   1.000
_cell.length_c   1.000
_cell.angle_alpha   90.00
_cell.angle_beta   90.00
_cell.angle_gamma   90.00
#
_symmetry.space_group_name_H-M   'P 1'
#
loop_
_entity.id
_entity.type
_entity.pdbx_description
1 polymer ?
#
loop_
_entity_poly.entity_id
_entity_poly.type
_entity_poly.pdbx_seq_one_letter_code
_entity_poly.pdbx_strand_id
1 'polypeptide(L)'
;MCDSLGKKIEITQDSLKRMADIARQTGADWIYSDYFLEKDGKTEAYPLIDYQQGSLRDDFRFGALVLVRAEPFREAAAVTGDQYGYAAMYRLRLAIAQRNRIFHIREMLYTCRETQASSFEKAMFAYVDPTNRDVQQEMERACTDYLKTANAWIAPENLQTVDVSQNAFPCEASVIIPVRNRHKTIGDAIDSALSQSAPFAFNVIVVDNHSDDGTTQVIAEKAHGRSNLIHIIPDRQNLGIGGCWNVA
;
A
#
# COMPACT_ATOMS: atom_id res chain seq x y z
N MET A 1 -12.96 17.37 8.53
CA MET A 1 -11.71 17.63 9.25
C MET A 1 -10.68 17.97 8.20
N CYS A 2 -10.08 19.14 8.25
CA CYS A 2 -9.06 19.52 7.28
C CYS A 2 -7.71 19.00 7.76
N ASP A 3 -6.99 18.34 6.88
CA ASP A 3 -5.58 18.00 7.14
C ASP A 3 -4.81 19.34 7.17
N SER A 4 -4.48 19.82 8.37
CA SER A 4 -4.10 21.22 8.64
C SER A 4 -2.64 21.56 8.33
N LEU A 5 -1.91 20.69 7.63
CA LEU A 5 -0.51 20.92 7.31
C LEU A 5 -0.35 21.73 6.02
N GLY A 6 -0.59 23.07 6.12
CA GLY A 6 -0.21 24.01 5.08
C GLY A 6 -1.05 23.97 3.79
N LYS A 7 -2.27 23.42 3.82
CA LYS A 7 -3.17 23.37 2.67
C LYS A 7 -4.37 24.30 2.88
N LYS A 8 -4.65 25.16 1.90
CA LYS A 8 -5.87 25.95 1.87
C LYS A 8 -6.92 25.24 1.01
N ILE A 9 -8.11 25.01 1.59
CA ILE A 9 -9.21 24.36 0.89
C ILE A 9 -10.24 25.42 0.51
N GLU A 10 -10.60 25.47 -0.77
CA GLU A 10 -11.69 26.27 -1.28
C GLU A 10 -12.85 25.37 -1.67
N ILE A 11 -13.99 25.59 -1.04
CA ILE A 11 -15.21 24.83 -1.23
C ILE A 11 -16.38 25.76 -1.52
N THR A 12 -17.26 25.37 -2.44
CA THR A 12 -18.47 26.13 -2.73
C THR A 12 -19.65 25.60 -1.92
N GLN A 13 -20.71 26.43 -1.78
CA GLN A 13 -21.95 25.99 -1.13
C GLN A 13 -22.61 24.84 -1.90
N ASP A 14 -22.54 24.85 -3.23
CA ASP A 14 -23.10 23.80 -4.08
C ASP A 14 -22.36 22.49 -3.90
N SER A 15 -21.03 22.51 -3.70
CA SER A 15 -20.23 21.35 -3.42
C SER A 15 -20.61 20.66 -2.11
N LEU A 16 -20.80 21.44 -1.04
CA LEU A 16 -21.28 20.92 0.25
C LEU A 16 -22.68 20.33 0.14
N LYS A 17 -23.57 21.02 -0.58
CA LYS A 17 -24.92 20.54 -0.84
C LYS A 17 -24.88 19.22 -1.63
N ARG A 18 -24.06 19.16 -2.67
CA ARG A 18 -23.86 17.94 -3.48
C ARG A 18 -23.41 16.75 -2.62
N MET A 19 -22.40 16.94 -1.77
CA MET A 19 -21.94 15.89 -0.85
C MET A 19 -23.05 15.45 0.11
N ALA A 20 -23.82 16.39 0.68
CA ALA A 20 -24.91 16.08 1.58
C ALA A 20 -26.08 15.35 0.89
N ASP A 21 -26.40 15.71 -0.36
CA ASP A 21 -27.45 15.05 -1.14
C ASP A 21 -27.05 13.59 -1.47
N ILE A 22 -25.81 13.37 -1.87
CA ILE A 22 -25.27 12.00 -2.08
C ILE A 22 -25.29 11.20 -0.77
N ALA A 23 -24.92 11.82 0.36
CA ALA A 23 -25.00 11.15 1.68
C ALA A 23 -26.42 10.66 1.98
N ARG A 24 -27.44 11.47 1.68
CA ARG A 24 -28.85 11.11 1.89
C ARG A 24 -29.31 10.00 0.93
N GLN A 25 -28.92 10.11 -0.35
CA GLN A 25 -29.33 9.15 -1.40
C GLN A 25 -28.71 7.78 -1.23
N THR A 26 -27.42 7.72 -0.88
CA THR A 26 -26.66 6.47 -0.76
C THR A 26 -26.72 5.85 0.62
N GLY A 27 -27.12 6.62 1.63
CA GLY A 27 -27.00 6.21 3.03
C GLY A 27 -25.54 6.13 3.52
N ALA A 28 -24.57 6.67 2.76
CA ALA A 28 -23.18 6.62 3.12
C ALA A 28 -22.87 7.40 4.41
N ASP A 29 -21.99 6.85 5.21
CA ASP A 29 -21.57 7.42 6.51
C ASP A 29 -20.30 8.26 6.38
N TRP A 30 -19.47 7.96 5.37
CA TRP A 30 -18.24 8.65 5.04
C TRP A 30 -18.21 8.93 3.53
N ILE A 31 -18.06 10.19 3.15
CA ILE A 31 -18.05 10.62 1.74
C ILE A 31 -16.80 11.44 1.48
N TYR A 32 -16.18 11.20 0.36
CA TYR A 32 -15.07 11.98 -0.18
C TYR A 32 -15.26 12.17 -1.68
N SER A 33 -14.53 13.11 -2.25
CA SER A 33 -14.63 13.42 -3.68
C SER A 33 -13.27 13.69 -4.29
N ASP A 34 -13.20 13.63 -5.61
CA ASP A 34 -12.10 14.19 -6.37
C ASP A 34 -11.97 15.69 -6.14
N TYR A 35 -10.81 16.25 -6.46
CA TYR A 35 -10.54 17.67 -6.24
C TYR A 35 -9.57 18.25 -7.28
N PHE A 36 -9.52 19.55 -7.37
CA PHE A 36 -8.46 20.25 -8.10
C PHE A 36 -7.30 20.55 -7.14
N LEU A 37 -6.08 20.22 -7.58
CA LEU A 37 -4.85 20.61 -6.89
C LEU A 37 -4.29 21.87 -7.55
N GLU A 38 -4.13 22.93 -6.77
CA GLU A 38 -3.43 24.14 -7.18
C GLU A 38 -2.04 24.18 -6.55
N LYS A 39 -1.02 24.14 -7.40
CA LYS A 39 0.39 24.16 -7.02
C LYS A 39 1.16 25.01 -8.01
N ASP A 40 2.02 25.90 -7.51
CA ASP A 40 2.86 26.78 -8.33
C ASP A 40 2.08 27.56 -9.41
N GLY A 41 0.84 28.00 -9.09
CA GLY A 41 -0.04 28.72 -10.00
C GLY A 41 -0.69 27.88 -11.10
N LYS A 42 -0.54 26.56 -11.07
CA LYS A 42 -1.21 25.62 -11.97
C LYS A 42 -2.32 24.88 -11.22
N THR A 43 -3.44 24.67 -11.90
CA THR A 43 -4.55 23.89 -11.37
C THR A 43 -4.67 22.61 -12.21
N GLU A 44 -4.59 21.47 -11.55
CA GLU A 44 -4.69 20.14 -12.18
C GLU A 44 -5.80 19.33 -11.51
N ALA A 45 -6.50 18.51 -12.31
CA ALA A 45 -7.47 17.57 -11.77
C ALA A 45 -6.75 16.45 -11.00
N TYR A 46 -7.19 16.17 -9.79
CA TYR A 46 -6.64 15.13 -8.93
C TYR A 46 -7.74 14.10 -8.61
N PRO A 47 -7.91 13.09 -9.48
CA PRO A 47 -8.86 12.01 -9.23
C PRO A 47 -8.34 11.10 -8.11
N LEU A 48 -9.24 10.66 -7.25
CA LEU A 48 -8.97 9.69 -6.21
C LEU A 48 -9.41 8.30 -6.64
N ILE A 49 -8.96 7.29 -5.92
CA ILE A 49 -9.40 5.91 -6.14
C ILE A 49 -10.57 5.56 -5.23
N ASP A 50 -11.41 4.61 -5.67
CA ASP A 50 -12.51 4.10 -4.86
C ASP A 50 -11.97 3.36 -3.64
N TYR A 51 -12.61 3.58 -2.49
CA TYR A 51 -12.31 2.81 -1.29
C TYR A 51 -12.80 1.37 -1.48
N GLN A 52 -11.91 0.44 -1.23
CA GLN A 52 -12.25 -0.98 -1.20
C GLN A 52 -12.54 -1.41 0.23
N GLN A 53 -13.71 -1.98 0.44
CA GLN A 53 -14.08 -2.50 1.75
C GLN A 53 -13.08 -3.54 2.23
N GLY A 54 -12.73 -3.47 3.51
CA GLY A 54 -11.71 -4.33 4.11
C GLY A 54 -10.28 -3.86 3.89
N SER A 55 -10.07 -2.74 3.18
CA SER A 55 -8.74 -2.15 3.03
C SER A 55 -8.16 -1.70 4.37
N LEU A 56 -7.01 -2.27 4.71
CA LEU A 56 -6.26 -1.96 5.94
C LEU A 56 -5.18 -0.91 5.73
N ARG A 57 -5.05 -0.36 4.51
CA ARG A 57 -4.05 0.67 4.22
C ARG A 57 -4.24 1.89 5.12
N ASP A 58 -3.22 2.25 5.86
CA ASP A 58 -3.18 3.45 6.71
C ASP A 58 -2.93 4.73 5.90
N ASP A 59 -2.30 4.61 4.74
CA ASP A 59 -1.99 5.68 3.79
C ASP A 59 -3.07 5.93 2.73
N PHE A 60 -4.28 5.33 2.87
CA PHE A 60 -5.37 5.55 1.92
C PHE A 60 -5.81 7.02 1.93
N ARG A 61 -5.84 7.62 0.74
CA ARG A 61 -6.13 9.04 0.57
C ARG A 61 -7.59 9.29 0.27
N PHE A 62 -8.26 9.98 1.18
CA PHE A 62 -9.61 10.49 1.01
C PHE A 62 -9.63 11.96 0.53
N GLY A 63 -8.48 12.52 0.13
CA GLY A 63 -8.35 13.94 -0.14
C GLY A 63 -8.28 14.78 1.14
N ALA A 64 -8.40 16.09 0.98
CA ALA A 64 -8.31 17.04 2.09
C ALA A 64 -9.66 17.34 2.74
N LEU A 65 -10.77 16.87 2.16
CA LEU A 65 -12.12 17.10 2.63
C LEU A 65 -12.93 15.81 2.65
N VAL A 66 -13.49 15.48 3.80
CA VAL A 66 -14.43 14.38 3.97
C VAL A 66 -15.69 14.86 4.68
N LEU A 67 -16.84 14.34 4.29
CA LEU A 67 -18.11 14.54 4.98
C LEU A 67 -18.47 13.26 5.71
N VAL A 68 -18.67 13.32 7.03
CA VAL A 68 -19.00 12.17 7.85
C VAL A 68 -20.33 12.41 8.57
N ARG A 69 -21.21 11.43 8.60
CA ARG A 69 -22.46 11.51 9.39
C ARG A 69 -22.13 11.57 10.88
N ALA A 70 -22.86 12.45 11.58
CA ALA A 70 -22.58 12.75 12.98
C ALA A 70 -22.77 11.53 13.92
N GLU A 71 -23.80 10.71 13.68
CA GLU A 71 -24.06 9.55 14.54
C GLU A 71 -22.99 8.47 14.39
N PRO A 72 -22.69 7.92 13.18
CA PRO A 72 -21.57 6.99 12.98
C PRO A 72 -20.21 7.56 13.44
N PHE A 73 -20.01 8.85 13.29
CA PHE A 73 -18.80 9.50 13.80
C PHE A 73 -18.70 9.42 15.32
N ARG A 74 -19.78 9.75 16.05
CA ARG A 74 -19.79 9.68 17.53
C ARG A 74 -19.61 8.25 18.04
N GLU A 75 -20.26 7.28 17.39
CA GLU A 75 -20.12 5.87 17.75
C GLU A 75 -18.68 5.38 17.51
N ALA A 76 -18.10 5.70 16.35
CA ALA A 76 -16.72 5.35 16.03
C ALA A 76 -15.73 6.05 16.97
N ALA A 77 -15.97 7.32 17.31
CA ALA A 77 -15.15 8.06 18.26
C ALA A 77 -15.21 7.47 19.67
N ALA A 78 -16.38 7.01 20.12
CA ALA A 78 -16.54 6.35 21.41
C ALA A 78 -15.74 5.04 21.49
N VAL A 79 -15.72 4.25 20.42
CA VAL A 79 -14.92 3.02 20.33
C VAL A 79 -13.43 3.30 20.23
N THR A 80 -13.06 4.41 19.57
CA THR A 80 -11.66 4.83 19.43
C THR A 80 -11.11 5.31 20.79
N GLY A 81 -11.89 6.07 21.56
CA GLY A 81 -11.50 6.63 22.86
C GLY A 81 -10.25 7.51 22.76
N ASP A 82 -9.62 7.75 23.91
CA ASP A 82 -8.39 8.54 24.04
C ASP A 82 -7.10 7.68 23.91
N GLN A 83 -7.23 6.44 23.49
CA GLN A 83 -6.13 5.48 23.45
C GLN A 83 -5.19 5.67 22.24
N TYR A 84 -5.62 6.47 21.26
CA TYR A 84 -4.91 6.67 20.00
C TYR A 84 -4.61 8.16 19.81
N GLY A 85 -3.33 8.52 19.77
CA GLY A 85 -2.87 9.86 19.42
C GLY A 85 -2.66 10.00 17.91
N TYR A 86 -1.74 9.21 17.38
CA TYR A 86 -1.37 9.25 15.97
C TYR A 86 -2.37 8.49 15.09
N ALA A 87 -2.84 7.32 15.53
CA ALA A 87 -3.72 6.45 14.77
C ALA A 87 -5.21 6.75 14.94
N ALA A 88 -5.60 7.82 15.64
CA ALA A 88 -7.00 8.12 15.94
C ALA A 88 -7.89 8.19 14.68
N MET A 89 -7.45 8.91 13.65
CA MET A 89 -8.19 9.01 12.37
C MET A 89 -8.23 7.69 11.61
N TYR A 90 -7.14 6.93 11.63
CA TYR A 90 -7.08 5.61 11.03
C TYR A 90 -8.07 4.66 11.73
N ARG A 91 -8.05 4.60 13.05
CA ARG A 91 -8.97 3.77 13.85
C ARG A 91 -10.44 4.17 13.65
N LEU A 92 -10.73 5.48 13.63
CA LEU A 92 -12.07 6.01 13.36
C LEU A 92 -12.58 5.60 11.96
N ARG A 93 -11.73 5.74 10.94
CA ARG A 93 -12.05 5.31 9.58
C ARG A 93 -12.35 3.80 9.53
N LEU A 94 -11.52 2.98 10.16
CA LEU A 94 -11.72 1.53 10.21
C LEU A 94 -13.05 1.16 10.90
N ALA A 95 -13.41 1.83 12.00
CA ALA A 95 -14.67 1.61 12.69
C ALA A 95 -15.89 1.95 11.81
N ILE A 96 -15.83 3.05 11.06
CA ILE A 96 -16.89 3.43 10.11
C ILE A 96 -16.94 2.45 8.94
N ALA A 97 -15.78 2.02 8.42
CA ALA A 97 -15.67 1.10 7.29
C ALA A 97 -16.28 -0.29 7.56
N GLN A 98 -16.37 -0.73 8.81
CA GLN A 98 -17.06 -1.99 9.16
C GLN A 98 -18.52 -2.02 8.73
N ARG A 99 -19.15 -0.86 8.62
CA ARG A 99 -20.56 -0.72 8.19
C ARG A 99 -20.73 -0.70 6.67
N ASN A 100 -19.64 -0.76 5.90
CA ASN A 100 -19.62 -0.72 4.43
C ASN A 100 -20.32 0.52 3.84
N ARG A 101 -20.08 1.70 4.40
CA ARG A 101 -20.77 2.93 4.00
C ARG A 101 -19.81 4.07 3.67
N ILE A 102 -18.67 3.75 3.05
CA ILE A 102 -17.74 4.75 2.49
C ILE A 102 -18.07 4.94 1.02
N PHE A 103 -18.29 6.17 0.58
CA PHE A 103 -18.68 6.48 -0.80
C PHE A 103 -17.78 7.54 -1.41
N HIS A 104 -17.31 7.28 -2.63
CA HIS A 104 -16.51 8.18 -3.43
C HIS A 104 -17.39 8.88 -4.48
N ILE A 105 -17.34 10.22 -4.49
CA ILE A 105 -17.96 11.04 -5.52
C ILE A 105 -16.88 11.37 -6.56
N ARG A 106 -17.00 10.82 -7.76
CA ARG A 106 -16.05 11.07 -8.85
C ARG A 106 -16.32 12.40 -9.55
N GLU A 107 -16.42 13.46 -8.76
CA GLU A 107 -16.61 14.83 -9.18
C GLU A 107 -15.62 15.72 -8.45
N MET A 108 -15.07 16.74 -9.14
CA MET A 108 -14.16 17.72 -8.56
C MET A 108 -14.95 18.73 -7.72
N LEU A 109 -15.12 18.48 -6.42
CA LEU A 109 -16.00 19.26 -5.58
C LEU A 109 -15.30 20.35 -4.77
N TYR A 110 -13.97 20.43 -4.78
CA TYR A 110 -13.21 21.47 -4.09
C TYR A 110 -11.85 21.69 -4.73
N THR A 111 -11.19 22.78 -4.38
CA THR A 111 -9.81 23.07 -4.75
C THR A 111 -8.92 23.03 -3.52
N CYS A 112 -7.81 22.31 -3.60
CA CYS A 112 -6.79 22.25 -2.57
C CYS A 112 -5.56 23.01 -3.05
N ARG A 113 -5.13 24.06 -2.33
CA ARG A 113 -3.92 24.84 -2.62
C ARG A 113 -2.80 24.42 -1.71
N GLU A 114 -1.69 24.00 -2.27
CA GLU A 114 -0.45 23.78 -1.51
C GLU A 114 0.26 25.11 -1.29
N THR A 115 0.43 25.52 -0.03
CA THR A 115 1.04 26.81 0.32
C THR A 115 2.55 26.76 0.50
N GLN A 116 3.14 25.58 0.65
CA GLN A 116 4.60 25.33 0.58
C GLN A 116 4.83 23.84 0.37
N ALA A 117 6.00 23.47 -0.18
CA ALA A 117 6.39 22.09 -0.45
C ALA A 117 6.25 21.22 0.82
N SER A 118 5.09 20.63 1.00
CA SER A 118 4.98 19.48 1.88
C SER A 118 5.87 18.42 1.27
N SER A 119 6.95 18.07 1.94
CA SER A 119 7.95 17.12 1.51
C SER A 119 7.31 15.73 1.39
N PHE A 120 6.59 15.54 0.30
CA PHE A 120 5.88 14.31 -0.03
C PHE A 120 6.85 13.12 -0.14
N GLU A 121 8.07 13.39 -0.63
CA GLU A 121 9.15 12.41 -0.70
C GLU A 121 9.65 11.97 0.68
N LYS A 122 9.62 12.85 1.69
CA LYS A 122 9.96 12.47 3.06
C LYS A 122 8.94 11.56 3.72
N ALA A 123 7.66 11.61 3.31
CA ALA A 123 6.62 10.77 3.88
C ALA A 123 6.64 9.34 3.32
N MET A 124 7.19 9.12 2.11
CA MET A 124 7.16 7.81 1.46
C MET A 124 7.97 6.74 2.20
N PHE A 125 9.01 7.12 2.93
CA PHE A 125 9.86 6.21 3.72
C PHE A 125 9.73 6.40 5.23
N ALA A 126 8.79 7.22 5.69
CA ALA A 126 8.57 7.46 7.12
C ALA A 126 8.20 6.18 7.89
N TYR A 127 7.63 5.19 7.22
CA TYR A 127 7.25 3.91 7.82
C TYR A 127 8.45 3.01 8.20
N VAL A 128 9.63 3.23 7.63
CA VAL A 128 10.85 2.49 7.98
C VAL A 128 11.78 3.27 8.90
N ASP A 129 11.44 4.52 9.22
CA ASP A 129 12.24 5.37 10.09
C ASP A 129 12.07 4.93 11.57
N PRO A 130 13.16 4.50 12.26
CA PRO A 130 13.09 4.09 13.65
C PRO A 130 12.57 5.16 14.61
N THR A 131 12.64 6.44 14.24
CA THR A 131 12.13 7.56 15.05
C THR A 131 10.59 7.59 15.09
N ASN A 132 9.93 6.92 14.15
CA ASN A 132 8.48 6.81 14.05
C ASN A 132 7.91 5.51 14.66
N ARG A 133 8.70 4.81 15.50
CA ARG A 133 8.29 3.51 16.06
C ARG A 133 6.97 3.58 16.84
N ASP A 134 6.76 4.62 17.62
CA ASP A 134 5.53 4.80 18.40
C ASP A 134 4.31 4.95 17.50
N VAL A 135 4.47 5.70 16.39
CA VAL A 135 3.43 5.84 15.36
C VAL A 135 3.10 4.49 14.72
N GLN A 136 4.13 3.73 14.35
CA GLN A 136 3.97 2.40 13.73
C GLN A 136 3.25 1.42 14.67
N GLN A 137 3.66 1.37 15.93
CA GLN A 137 3.03 0.50 16.95
C GLN A 137 1.57 0.89 17.19
N GLU A 138 1.26 2.18 17.17
CA GLU A 138 -0.10 2.64 17.35
C GLU A 138 -0.98 2.30 16.14
N MET A 139 -0.47 2.43 14.91
CA MET A 139 -1.15 2.00 13.68
C MET A 139 -1.39 0.49 13.67
N GLU A 140 -0.40 -0.31 14.05
CA GLU A 140 -0.52 -1.77 14.18
C GLU A 140 -1.59 -2.15 15.19
N ARG A 141 -1.61 -1.51 16.37
CA ARG A 141 -2.63 -1.74 17.38
C ARG A 141 -4.02 -1.42 16.87
N ALA A 142 -4.18 -0.27 16.18
CA ALA A 142 -5.46 0.14 15.61
C ALA A 142 -5.97 -0.85 14.54
N CYS A 143 -5.08 -1.38 13.72
CA CYS A 143 -5.38 -2.42 12.74
C CYS A 143 -5.77 -3.73 13.42
N THR A 144 -5.02 -4.16 14.44
CA THR A 144 -5.27 -5.38 15.21
C THR A 144 -6.62 -5.33 15.90
N ASP A 145 -6.98 -4.21 16.52
CA ASP A 145 -8.27 -4.04 17.18
C ASP A 145 -9.43 -4.06 16.18
N TYR A 146 -9.21 -3.52 14.99
CA TYR A 146 -10.19 -3.65 13.89
C TYR A 146 -10.38 -5.10 13.48
N LEU A 147 -9.29 -5.85 13.25
CA LEU A 147 -9.35 -7.26 12.86
C LEU A 147 -10.05 -8.13 13.92
N LYS A 148 -9.79 -7.88 15.21
CA LYS A 148 -10.50 -8.55 16.30
C LYS A 148 -12.00 -8.26 16.27
N THR A 149 -12.39 -7.00 16.08
CA THR A 149 -13.78 -6.59 16.03
C THR A 149 -14.49 -7.13 14.79
N ALA A 150 -13.76 -7.27 13.67
CA ALA A 150 -14.26 -7.84 12.41
C ALA A 150 -14.29 -9.39 12.38
N ASN A 151 -13.86 -10.05 13.46
CA ASN A 151 -13.64 -11.51 13.51
C ASN A 151 -12.68 -12.03 12.42
N ALA A 152 -11.71 -11.21 12.04
CA ALA A 152 -10.70 -11.53 11.04
C ALA A 152 -9.29 -11.66 11.64
N TRP A 153 -9.18 -11.59 12.96
CA TRP A 153 -7.91 -11.77 13.67
C TRP A 153 -7.59 -13.26 13.82
N ILE A 154 -6.41 -13.63 13.32
CA ILE A 154 -5.83 -14.96 13.58
C ILE A 154 -4.78 -14.78 14.64
N ALA A 155 -5.04 -15.32 15.84
CA ALA A 155 -4.10 -15.26 16.95
C ALA A 155 -2.84 -16.11 16.63
N PRO A 156 -1.64 -15.65 17.02
CA PRO A 156 -0.38 -16.35 16.72
C PRO A 156 -0.37 -17.81 17.18
N GLU A 157 -1.03 -18.13 18.30
CA GLU A 157 -1.18 -19.49 18.83
C GLU A 157 -1.99 -20.44 17.93
N ASN A 158 -2.77 -19.88 17.00
CA ASN A 158 -3.53 -20.66 16.01
C ASN A 158 -2.73 -20.91 14.71
N LEU A 159 -1.54 -20.34 14.60
CA LEU A 159 -0.66 -20.59 13.47
C LEU A 159 -0.02 -21.97 13.64
N GLN A 160 -0.20 -22.81 12.63
CA GLN A 160 0.48 -24.11 12.60
C GLN A 160 1.92 -23.92 12.15
N THR A 161 2.86 -24.46 12.92
CA THR A 161 4.25 -24.55 12.47
C THR A 161 4.33 -25.56 11.34
N VAL A 162 4.78 -25.12 10.17
CA VAL A 162 5.04 -26.03 9.06
C VAL A 162 6.35 -26.74 9.33
N ASP A 163 6.30 -28.10 9.38
CA ASP A 163 7.50 -28.90 9.48
C ASP A 163 8.17 -28.97 8.08
N VAL A 164 9.25 -28.24 7.93
CA VAL A 164 10.06 -28.21 6.72
C VAL A 164 11.24 -29.19 6.77
N SER A 165 11.43 -29.89 7.91
CA SER A 165 12.58 -30.78 8.13
C SER A 165 12.58 -32.01 7.23
N GLN A 166 11.42 -32.39 6.69
CA GLN A 166 11.26 -33.54 5.80
C GLN A 166 11.57 -33.23 4.32
N ASN A 167 11.80 -31.99 3.97
CA ASN A 167 12.12 -31.57 2.61
C ASN A 167 13.64 -31.36 2.47
N ALA A 168 14.22 -32.00 1.48
CA ALA A 168 15.63 -31.78 1.14
C ALA A 168 15.76 -30.50 0.32
N PHE A 169 15.88 -29.37 1.01
CA PHE A 169 16.17 -28.10 0.34
C PHE A 169 17.66 -27.99 0.01
N PRO A 170 18.05 -27.74 -1.26
CA PRO A 170 19.46 -27.63 -1.65
C PRO A 170 20.15 -26.38 -1.04
N CYS A 171 19.39 -25.37 -0.65
CA CYS A 171 19.84 -24.12 -0.06
C CYS A 171 18.88 -23.70 1.05
N GLU A 172 19.38 -22.95 2.05
CA GLU A 172 18.55 -22.37 3.09
C GLU A 172 17.72 -21.17 2.62
N ALA A 173 18.20 -20.48 1.57
CA ALA A 173 17.52 -19.33 1.00
C ALA A 173 17.70 -19.27 -0.51
N SER A 174 16.70 -18.71 -1.19
CA SER A 174 16.77 -18.36 -2.60
C SER A 174 16.44 -16.89 -2.81
N VAL A 175 17.28 -16.17 -3.54
CA VAL A 175 16.97 -14.81 -3.99
C VAL A 175 16.24 -14.91 -5.32
N ILE A 176 14.95 -14.57 -5.33
CA ILE A 176 14.11 -14.66 -6.54
C ILE A 176 14.01 -13.28 -7.20
N ILE A 177 14.40 -13.19 -8.46
CA ILE A 177 14.39 -11.96 -9.27
C ILE A 177 13.45 -12.16 -10.47
N PRO A 178 12.17 -11.78 -10.35
CA PRO A 178 11.30 -11.71 -11.52
C PRO A 178 11.72 -10.54 -12.41
N VAL A 179 11.86 -10.78 -13.71
CA VAL A 179 12.29 -9.73 -14.64
C VAL A 179 11.53 -9.79 -15.97
N ARG A 180 11.31 -8.62 -16.55
CA ARG A 180 10.92 -8.45 -17.94
C ARG A 180 11.46 -7.12 -18.45
N ASN A 181 12.23 -7.18 -19.56
CA ASN A 181 12.75 -6.00 -20.24
C ASN A 181 13.56 -5.08 -19.33
N ARG A 182 14.67 -5.58 -18.81
CA ARG A 182 15.60 -4.86 -17.92
C ARG A 182 17.05 -5.03 -18.33
N HIS A 183 17.32 -5.04 -19.63
CA HIS A 183 18.68 -5.24 -20.18
C HIS A 183 19.76 -4.40 -19.47
N LYS A 184 19.46 -3.14 -19.15
CA LYS A 184 20.44 -2.21 -18.58
C LYS A 184 20.75 -2.46 -17.09
N THR A 185 19.88 -3.12 -16.35
CA THR A 185 19.98 -3.19 -14.88
C THR A 185 20.01 -4.61 -14.33
N ILE A 186 19.59 -5.60 -15.09
CA ILE A 186 19.54 -6.99 -14.60
C ILE A 186 20.92 -7.53 -14.24
N GLY A 187 21.95 -7.14 -14.99
CA GLY A 187 23.32 -7.57 -14.72
C GLY A 187 23.79 -7.13 -13.33
N ASP A 188 23.55 -5.87 -12.98
CA ASP A 188 23.93 -5.29 -11.68
C ASP A 188 23.13 -5.94 -10.55
N ALA A 189 21.84 -6.19 -10.77
CA ALA A 189 20.99 -6.85 -9.77
C ALA A 189 21.48 -8.28 -9.45
N ILE A 190 21.85 -9.04 -10.47
CA ILE A 190 22.40 -10.39 -10.30
C ILE A 190 23.74 -10.33 -9.57
N ASP A 191 24.65 -9.44 -9.96
CA ASP A 191 25.95 -9.31 -9.32
C ASP A 191 25.82 -8.88 -7.86
N SER A 192 24.92 -7.94 -7.57
CA SER A 192 24.61 -7.52 -6.21
C SER A 192 24.08 -8.68 -5.36
N ALA A 193 23.16 -9.48 -5.89
CA ALA A 193 22.62 -10.63 -5.18
C ALA A 193 23.70 -11.70 -4.93
N LEU A 194 24.52 -12.02 -5.93
CA LEU A 194 25.58 -13.02 -5.82
C LEU A 194 26.76 -12.58 -4.94
N SER A 195 26.97 -11.29 -4.78
CA SER A 195 28.04 -10.74 -3.93
C SER A 195 27.72 -10.74 -2.43
N GLN A 196 26.52 -11.12 -2.04
CA GLN A 196 26.12 -11.17 -0.64
C GLN A 196 26.91 -12.23 0.12
N SER A 197 27.35 -11.88 1.33
CA SER A 197 27.99 -12.82 2.26
C SER A 197 26.97 -13.29 3.29
N ALA A 198 26.68 -14.58 3.29
CA ALA A 198 25.73 -15.21 4.23
C ALA A 198 26.40 -16.37 4.96
N PRO A 199 26.03 -16.67 6.22
CA PRO A 199 26.54 -17.82 6.95
C PRO A 199 25.90 -19.15 6.51
N PHE A 200 25.09 -19.14 5.46
CA PHE A 200 24.36 -20.28 4.94
C PHE A 200 24.43 -20.33 3.40
N ALA A 201 24.12 -21.50 2.85
CA ALA A 201 24.06 -21.66 1.41
C ALA A 201 22.81 -21.01 0.81
N PHE A 202 22.99 -20.22 -0.25
CA PHE A 202 21.89 -19.61 -0.99
C PHE A 202 22.13 -19.67 -2.51
N ASN A 203 21.08 -19.55 -3.27
CA ASN A 203 21.13 -19.40 -4.71
C ASN A 203 20.35 -18.17 -5.17
N VAL A 204 20.53 -17.79 -6.43
CA VAL A 204 19.78 -16.73 -7.11
C VAL A 204 18.99 -17.36 -8.25
N ILE A 205 17.68 -17.14 -8.25
CA ILE A 205 16.77 -17.64 -9.29
C ILE A 205 16.22 -16.43 -10.04
N VAL A 206 16.57 -16.32 -11.32
CA VAL A 206 16.05 -15.26 -12.19
C VAL A 206 14.96 -15.83 -13.07
N VAL A 207 13.74 -15.30 -12.90
CA VAL A 207 12.59 -15.70 -13.72
C VAL A 207 12.37 -14.63 -14.79
N ASP A 208 12.81 -14.93 -15.99
CA ASP A 208 12.67 -14.07 -17.17
C ASP A 208 11.29 -14.28 -17.80
N ASN A 209 10.39 -13.33 -17.57
CA ASN A 209 9.02 -13.39 -18.09
C ASN A 209 8.96 -12.93 -19.55
N HIS A 210 9.67 -13.66 -20.42
CA HIS A 210 9.71 -13.45 -21.87
C HIS A 210 10.20 -12.04 -22.27
N SER A 211 11.42 -11.70 -21.90
CA SER A 211 12.06 -10.45 -22.32
C SER A 211 12.44 -10.48 -23.81
N ASP A 212 12.33 -9.34 -24.48
CA ASP A 212 12.64 -9.16 -25.91
C ASP A 212 13.67 -8.04 -26.20
N ASP A 213 14.24 -7.44 -25.13
CA ASP A 213 15.19 -6.30 -25.20
C ASP A 213 16.67 -6.70 -25.03
N GLY A 214 16.99 -8.00 -25.00
CA GLY A 214 18.34 -8.50 -24.72
C GLY A 214 18.58 -8.89 -23.25
N THR A 215 17.59 -8.75 -22.36
CA THR A 215 17.68 -9.18 -20.96
C THR A 215 18.02 -10.65 -20.82
N THR A 216 17.38 -11.50 -21.61
CA THR A 216 17.60 -12.96 -21.63
C THR A 216 19.06 -13.34 -21.87
N GLN A 217 19.72 -12.65 -22.82
CA GLN A 217 21.13 -12.89 -23.16
C GLN A 217 22.04 -12.52 -21.99
N VAL A 218 21.80 -11.37 -21.35
CA VAL A 218 22.58 -10.94 -20.18
C VAL A 218 22.48 -11.95 -19.04
N ILE A 219 21.28 -12.48 -18.77
CA ILE A 219 21.06 -13.48 -17.72
C ILE A 219 21.79 -14.78 -18.07
N ALA A 220 21.66 -15.25 -19.31
CA ALA A 220 22.30 -16.49 -19.77
C ALA A 220 23.84 -16.41 -19.68
N GLU A 221 24.44 -15.28 -20.08
CA GLU A 221 25.87 -15.02 -19.95
C GLU A 221 26.31 -15.07 -18.47
N LYS A 222 25.58 -14.46 -17.59
CA LYS A 222 25.89 -14.47 -16.15
C LYS A 222 25.67 -15.84 -15.49
N ALA A 223 24.73 -16.62 -15.97
CA ALA A 223 24.46 -17.97 -15.47
C ALA A 223 25.50 -18.99 -15.94
N HIS A 224 26.21 -18.68 -17.03
CA HIS A 224 27.19 -19.62 -17.57
C HIS A 224 28.29 -19.97 -16.56
N GLY A 225 28.43 -21.27 -16.26
CA GLY A 225 29.43 -21.79 -15.33
C GLY A 225 29.14 -21.53 -13.84
N ARG A 226 27.95 -21.01 -13.47
CA ARG A 226 27.54 -20.73 -12.08
C ARG A 226 26.44 -21.68 -11.64
N SER A 227 26.71 -22.54 -10.66
CA SER A 227 25.73 -23.48 -10.12
C SER A 227 24.71 -22.84 -9.18
N ASN A 228 25.03 -21.66 -8.63
CA ASN A 228 24.18 -20.92 -7.72
C ASN A 228 23.37 -19.82 -8.39
N LEU A 229 23.37 -19.74 -9.72
CA LEU A 229 22.51 -18.83 -10.50
C LEU A 229 21.65 -19.66 -11.46
N ILE A 230 20.35 -19.65 -11.23
CA ILE A 230 19.36 -20.40 -12.00
C ILE A 230 18.59 -19.41 -12.89
N HIS A 231 18.57 -19.66 -14.20
CA HIS A 231 17.79 -18.88 -15.16
C HIS A 231 16.58 -19.69 -15.59
N ILE A 232 15.38 -19.16 -15.38
CA ILE A 232 14.10 -19.77 -15.74
C ILE A 232 13.38 -18.86 -16.73
N ILE A 233 12.97 -19.42 -17.86
CA ILE A 233 11.99 -18.82 -18.76
C ILE A 233 10.73 -19.68 -18.64
N PRO A 234 9.63 -19.16 -18.07
CA PRO A 234 8.40 -19.93 -17.86
C PRO A 234 7.78 -20.35 -19.21
N ASP A 235 7.17 -21.53 -19.27
CA ASP A 235 6.41 -21.96 -20.47
C ASP A 235 5.21 -21.04 -20.72
N ARG A 236 4.57 -20.57 -19.63
CA ARG A 236 3.40 -19.72 -19.70
C ARG A 236 3.81 -18.25 -19.80
N GLN A 237 3.26 -17.55 -20.79
CA GLN A 237 3.42 -16.10 -20.97
C GLN A 237 2.52 -15.29 -20.04
N ASN A 238 2.89 -14.03 -19.78
CA ASN A 238 2.11 -13.05 -19.04
C ASN A 238 1.74 -13.48 -17.60
N LEU A 239 2.67 -14.09 -16.90
CA LEU A 239 2.45 -14.54 -15.52
C LEU A 239 2.23 -13.39 -14.54
N GLY A 240 2.72 -12.17 -14.83
CA GLY A 240 2.85 -11.12 -13.84
C GLY A 240 3.89 -11.48 -12.76
N ILE A 241 4.13 -10.56 -11.81
CA ILE A 241 5.17 -10.73 -10.79
C ILE A 241 4.88 -11.91 -9.85
N GLY A 242 3.62 -12.03 -9.40
CA GLY A 242 3.22 -13.14 -8.51
C GLY A 242 3.35 -14.51 -9.16
N GLY A 243 3.00 -14.61 -10.45
CA GLY A 243 3.18 -15.85 -11.21
C GLY A 243 4.65 -16.24 -11.38
N CYS A 244 5.53 -15.26 -11.56
CA CYS A 244 6.98 -15.51 -11.63
C CYS A 244 7.54 -15.97 -10.29
N TRP A 245 7.09 -15.44 -9.16
CA TRP A 245 7.48 -15.94 -7.85
C TRP A 245 7.05 -17.37 -7.59
N ASN A 246 5.88 -17.76 -8.11
CA ASN A 246 5.38 -19.13 -7.95
C ASN A 246 6.08 -20.17 -8.85
N VAL A 247 6.81 -19.72 -9.86
CA VAL A 247 7.59 -20.58 -10.77
C VAL A 247 9.00 -20.86 -10.21
N ALA A 248 9.53 -19.91 -9.42
CA ALA A 248 10.83 -20.05 -8.79
C ALA A 248 10.81 -21.03 -7.61
#